data_60b99191290509f0bf885a4cfce6c482
#
_entry.id   60b99191290509f0bf885a4cfce6c482
#
_cell.length_a   1.000
_cell.length_b   1.000
_cell.length_c   1.000
_cell.angle_alpha   90.00
_cell.angle_beta   90.00
_cell.angle_gamma   90.00
#
_symmetry.space_group_name_H-M   'P 1'
#
loop_
_entity.id
_entity.type
_entity.pdbx_description
1 polymer ?
#
loop_
_entity_poly.entity_id
_entity_poly.type
_entity_poly.pdbx_seq_one_letter_code
_entity_poly.pdbx_strand_id
1 'polypeptide(L)'
;HRYIRLTYLISPILQMVDESRMAFNPAVEISYMTPEHQRWLQAEMELCEATPSLVQSRRLKEMSQSGTLTEHYLHTLLTEQKPNQRQKFFLNQSDVQRFFPPGYTPEQMQNTIFSLLKTWGHAHEHPQSQQELER
;
A
#
# COMPACT_ATOMS: atom_id res chain seq x y z
N HIS A 1 0.49 -13.41 27.56
CA HIS A 1 1.59 -13.93 26.76
C HIS A 1 1.31 -13.76 25.28
N ARG A 2 2.32 -13.42 24.50
CA ARG A 2 2.11 -13.01 23.13
C ARG A 2 1.62 -14.15 22.23
N TYR A 3 2.13 -15.37 22.43
CA TYR A 3 1.67 -16.50 21.62
C TYR A 3 0.24 -16.87 21.94
N ILE A 4 -0.18 -16.67 23.18
CA ILE A 4 -1.56 -16.92 23.55
C ILE A 4 -2.47 -15.91 22.86
N ARG A 5 -2.00 -14.67 22.70
CA ARG A 5 -2.81 -13.67 22.02
C ARG A 5 -3.20 -14.06 20.61
N LEU A 6 -2.34 -14.83 19.93
CA LEU A 6 -2.64 -15.24 18.57
C LEU A 6 -3.89 -16.10 18.47
N THR A 7 -4.26 -16.76 19.57
CA THR A 7 -5.49 -17.56 19.56
C THR A 7 -6.75 -16.73 19.47
N TYR A 8 -6.64 -15.42 19.66
CA TYR A 8 -7.78 -14.51 19.53
C TYR A 8 -7.93 -13.97 18.11
N LEU A 9 -7.06 -14.38 17.19
CA LEU A 9 -7.21 -14.04 15.80
C LEU A 9 -8.24 -14.94 15.13
N ILE A 10 -8.99 -14.38 14.18
CA ILE A 10 -9.87 -15.23 13.38
C ILE A 10 -9.00 -16.16 12.52
N SER A 11 -9.58 -17.31 12.14
CA SER A 11 -8.82 -18.35 11.44
C SER A 11 -8.07 -17.86 10.21
N PRO A 12 -8.68 -17.07 9.31
CA PRO A 12 -7.93 -16.63 8.13
C PRO A 12 -6.70 -15.78 8.47
N ILE A 13 -6.78 -14.95 9.51
CA ILE A 13 -5.63 -14.13 9.88
C ILE A 13 -4.57 -14.97 10.57
N LEU A 14 -5.00 -15.90 11.43
CA LEU A 14 -4.05 -16.81 12.06
C LEU A 14 -3.30 -17.61 11.01
N GLN A 15 -4.00 -18.05 9.97
CA GLN A 15 -3.36 -18.78 8.90
C GLN A 15 -2.33 -17.92 8.17
N MET A 16 -2.61 -16.63 7.99
CA MET A 16 -1.64 -15.74 7.38
C MET A 16 -0.35 -15.66 8.19
N VAL A 17 -0.48 -15.65 9.52
CA VAL A 17 0.70 -15.64 10.38
C VAL A 17 1.47 -16.95 10.24
N ASP A 18 0.76 -18.08 10.24
CA ASP A 18 1.40 -19.38 10.10
C ASP A 18 2.14 -19.52 8.79
N GLU A 19 1.63 -18.89 7.73
CA GLU A 19 2.25 -18.93 6.41
C GLU A 19 3.28 -17.84 6.21
N SER A 20 3.58 -17.09 7.25
CA SER A 20 4.55 -16.00 7.21
C SER A 20 4.12 -14.85 6.27
N ARG A 21 2.82 -14.76 6.00
CA ARG A 21 2.30 -13.67 5.17
C ARG A 21 1.98 -12.44 6.01
N MET A 22 1.94 -12.59 7.32
CA MET A 22 1.75 -11.48 8.24
C MET A 22 2.75 -11.62 9.38
N ALA A 23 3.39 -10.50 9.73
CA ALA A 23 4.40 -10.50 10.77
C ALA A 23 3.77 -10.70 12.14
N PHE A 24 4.57 -11.23 13.06
CA PHE A 24 4.09 -11.60 14.39
C PHE A 24 3.61 -10.38 15.20
N ASN A 25 4.43 -9.33 15.26
CA ASN A 25 4.09 -8.19 16.11
C ASN A 25 2.83 -7.45 15.65
N PRO A 26 2.65 -7.15 14.37
CA PRO A 26 1.37 -6.61 13.92
C PRO A 26 0.20 -7.51 14.24
N ALA A 27 0.39 -8.84 14.10
CA ALA A 27 -0.69 -9.79 14.37
C ALA A 27 -1.12 -9.74 15.83
N VAL A 28 -0.18 -9.58 16.75
CA VAL A 28 -0.51 -9.48 18.17
C VAL A 28 -1.41 -8.26 18.41
N GLU A 29 -1.09 -7.14 17.79
CA GLU A 29 -1.93 -5.95 17.93
C GLU A 29 -3.32 -6.16 17.35
N ILE A 30 -3.40 -6.83 16.20
CA ILE A 30 -4.69 -7.11 15.55
C ILE A 30 -5.55 -8.03 16.41
N SER A 31 -4.93 -8.90 17.20
CA SER A 31 -5.67 -9.84 18.05
C SER A 31 -6.53 -9.14 19.10
N TYR A 32 -6.27 -7.86 19.37
CA TYR A 32 -7.09 -7.08 20.30
C TYR A 32 -8.32 -6.48 19.64
N MET A 33 -8.45 -6.58 18.34
CA MET A 33 -9.64 -6.10 17.64
C MET A 33 -10.78 -7.10 17.82
N THR A 34 -12.02 -6.61 17.70
CA THR A 34 -13.15 -7.51 17.77
C THR A 34 -13.11 -8.48 16.57
N PRO A 35 -13.73 -9.65 16.69
CA PRO A 35 -13.77 -10.58 15.54
C PRO A 35 -14.39 -9.97 14.30
N GLU A 36 -15.41 -9.12 14.47
CA GLU A 36 -16.02 -8.46 13.34
C GLU A 36 -15.05 -7.53 12.64
N HIS A 37 -14.31 -6.73 13.41
CA HIS A 37 -13.32 -5.82 12.83
C HIS A 37 -12.18 -6.60 12.20
N GLN A 38 -11.81 -7.74 12.75
CA GLN A 38 -10.81 -8.59 12.14
C GLN A 38 -11.27 -9.12 10.78
N ARG A 39 -12.55 -9.44 10.66
CA ARG A 39 -13.11 -9.90 9.39
C ARG A 39 -13.07 -8.78 8.36
N TRP A 40 -13.40 -7.54 8.77
CA TRP A 40 -13.29 -6.39 7.88
C TRP A 40 -11.85 -6.23 7.39
N LEU A 41 -10.91 -6.32 8.32
CA LEU A 41 -9.50 -6.17 7.98
C LEU A 41 -9.04 -7.25 7.03
N GLN A 42 -9.42 -8.49 7.28
CA GLN A 42 -9.01 -9.60 6.44
C GLN A 42 -9.51 -9.44 5.01
N ALA A 43 -10.75 -9.00 4.85
CA ALA A 43 -11.32 -8.78 3.53
C ALA A 43 -10.55 -7.68 2.79
N GLU A 44 -10.20 -6.60 3.50
CA GLU A 44 -9.46 -5.51 2.87
C GLU A 44 -8.03 -5.90 2.55
N MET A 45 -7.42 -6.73 3.40
CA MET A 45 -6.07 -7.21 3.10
C MET A 45 -6.03 -8.01 1.82
N GLU A 46 -7.05 -8.82 1.58
CA GLU A 46 -7.13 -9.57 0.33
C GLU A 46 -7.40 -8.66 -0.86
N LEU A 47 -8.30 -7.71 -0.68
CA LEU A 47 -8.66 -6.80 -1.77
C LEU A 47 -7.48 -5.91 -2.16
N CYS A 48 -6.77 -5.38 -1.17
CA CYS A 48 -5.66 -4.46 -1.41
C CYS A 48 -4.32 -5.16 -1.58
N GLU A 49 -4.27 -6.46 -1.32
CA GLU A 49 -3.04 -7.24 -1.36
C GLU A 49 -1.96 -6.60 -0.49
N ALA A 50 -2.35 -6.23 0.72
CA ALA A 50 -1.47 -5.54 1.64
C ALA A 50 -1.77 -5.96 3.07
N THR A 51 -0.75 -5.87 3.93
CA THR A 51 -0.93 -6.10 5.36
C THR A 51 -0.51 -4.85 6.11
N PRO A 52 -1.12 -4.59 7.28
CA PRO A 52 -0.76 -3.39 8.03
C PRO A 52 0.61 -3.51 8.69
N SER A 53 1.30 -2.39 8.81
CA SER A 53 2.53 -2.32 9.58
C SER A 53 2.21 -2.35 11.06
N LEU A 54 3.25 -2.42 11.89
CA LEU A 54 3.04 -2.40 13.33
C LEU A 54 2.36 -1.11 13.77
N VAL A 55 2.79 0.03 13.24
CA VAL A 55 2.18 1.31 13.59
C VAL A 55 0.72 1.35 13.16
N GLN A 56 0.44 0.87 11.95
CA GLN A 56 -0.94 0.82 11.47
C GLN A 56 -1.79 -0.13 12.30
N SER A 57 -1.21 -1.26 12.70
CA SER A 57 -1.93 -2.24 13.51
C SER A 57 -2.28 -1.66 14.88
N ARG A 58 -1.38 -0.89 15.48
CA ARG A 58 -1.67 -0.24 16.75
C ARG A 58 -2.81 0.77 16.61
N ARG A 59 -2.81 1.51 15.50
CA ARG A 59 -3.89 2.46 15.24
C ARG A 59 -5.22 1.74 15.08
N LEU A 60 -5.21 0.63 14.36
CA LEU A 60 -6.42 -0.16 14.17
C LEU A 60 -6.93 -0.72 15.50
N LYS A 61 -6.02 -1.18 16.34
CA LYS A 61 -6.41 -1.67 17.66
C LYS A 61 -7.09 -0.58 18.46
N GLU A 62 -6.51 0.61 18.48
CA GLU A 62 -7.10 1.72 19.22
C GLU A 62 -8.47 2.08 18.70
N MET A 63 -8.63 2.14 17.40
CA MET A 63 -9.91 2.49 16.80
C MET A 63 -10.96 1.40 17.02
N SER A 64 -10.53 0.14 16.98
CA SER A 64 -11.45 -0.95 17.27
C SER A 64 -11.94 -0.90 18.70
N GLN A 65 -11.03 -0.61 19.63
CA GLN A 65 -11.39 -0.56 21.04
C GLN A 65 -12.26 0.66 21.38
N SER A 66 -12.07 1.75 20.66
CA SER A 66 -12.88 2.95 20.88
C SER A 66 -14.18 2.95 20.09
N GLY A 67 -14.35 1.98 19.17
CA GLY A 67 -15.55 1.90 18.38
C GLY A 67 -15.63 2.86 17.22
N THR A 68 -14.50 3.43 16.82
CA THR A 68 -14.46 4.42 15.73
C THR A 68 -14.01 3.84 14.41
N LEU A 69 -13.68 2.53 14.36
CA LEU A 69 -13.18 1.93 13.14
C LEU A 69 -14.28 1.79 12.11
N THR A 70 -13.97 2.10 10.85
CA THR A 70 -14.89 1.92 9.73
C THR A 70 -14.21 1.14 8.63
N GLU A 71 -15.02 0.52 7.77
CA GLU A 71 -14.48 -0.21 6.63
C GLU A 71 -13.77 0.73 5.66
N HIS A 72 -14.31 1.93 5.50
CA HIS A 72 -13.69 2.92 4.63
C HIS A 72 -12.29 3.29 5.13
N TYR A 73 -12.15 3.47 6.44
CA TYR A 73 -10.84 3.79 7.00
C TYR A 73 -9.85 2.66 6.77
N LEU A 74 -10.29 1.41 6.90
CA LEU A 74 -9.43 0.26 6.64
C LEU A 74 -8.93 0.27 5.20
N HIS A 75 -9.82 0.53 4.27
CA HIS A 75 -9.43 0.59 2.87
C HIS A 75 -8.41 1.69 2.63
N THR A 76 -8.67 2.87 3.18
CA THR A 76 -7.77 4.01 3.04
C THR A 76 -6.39 3.70 3.63
N LEU A 77 -6.39 3.10 4.82
CA LEU A 77 -5.14 2.81 5.50
C LEU A 77 -4.30 1.78 4.74
N LEU A 78 -4.93 0.75 4.21
CA LEU A 78 -4.20 -0.29 3.50
C LEU A 78 -3.76 0.13 2.10
N THR A 79 -4.43 1.12 1.52
CA THR A 79 -3.99 1.67 0.25
C THR A 79 -2.97 2.78 0.42
N GLU A 80 -2.74 3.23 1.66
CA GLU A 80 -1.70 4.17 2.00
C GLU A 80 -0.35 3.59 1.60
N GLN A 81 0.43 4.30 0.81
CA GLN A 81 1.69 3.77 0.34
C GLN A 81 2.78 3.98 1.39
N LYS A 82 3.42 2.91 1.77
CA LYS A 82 4.57 2.98 2.67
C LYS A 82 5.83 3.11 1.83
N PRO A 83 6.81 3.90 2.29
CA PRO A 83 7.99 4.12 1.45
C PRO A 83 8.68 2.86 0.98
N ASN A 84 8.77 1.84 1.84
CA ASN A 84 9.47 0.61 1.47
C ASN A 84 8.55 -0.45 0.87
N GLN A 85 7.25 -0.15 0.74
CA GLN A 85 6.30 -1.07 0.13
C GLN A 85 5.59 -0.44 -1.06
N ARG A 86 5.88 0.83 -1.31
CA ARG A 86 5.29 1.51 -2.46
C ARG A 86 5.69 0.79 -3.73
N GLN A 87 4.73 0.53 -4.57
CA GLN A 87 5.04 -0.05 -5.85
C GLN A 87 5.88 0.91 -6.65
N LYS A 88 7.02 0.44 -7.13
CA LYS A 88 7.97 1.29 -7.81
C LYS A 88 8.09 0.89 -9.25
N PHE A 89 8.25 1.89 -10.08
CA PHE A 89 8.53 1.69 -11.47
C PHE A 89 10.03 1.92 -11.67
N PHE A 90 10.73 0.86 -12.05
CA PHE A 90 12.18 0.92 -12.21
C PHE A 90 12.56 0.93 -13.66
N LEU A 91 13.41 1.87 -14.03
CA LEU A 91 14.00 1.89 -15.36
C LEU A 91 15.46 1.48 -15.22
N ASN A 92 15.86 0.51 -16.02
CA ASN A 92 17.25 0.09 -16.04
C ASN A 92 18.08 1.21 -16.63
N GLN A 93 19.12 1.64 -15.91
CA GLN A 93 19.95 2.75 -16.37
C GLN A 93 20.58 2.46 -17.71
N SER A 94 21.00 1.22 -17.95
CA SER A 94 21.60 0.85 -19.24
C SER A 94 20.63 1.02 -20.39
N ASP A 95 19.38 0.65 -20.18
CA ASP A 95 18.37 0.76 -21.22
C ASP A 95 17.99 2.21 -21.49
N VAL A 96 17.88 3.00 -20.42
CA VAL A 96 17.53 4.41 -20.55
C VAL A 96 18.67 5.19 -21.19
N GLN A 97 19.89 4.85 -20.85
CA GLN A 97 21.07 5.59 -21.31
C GLN A 97 21.21 5.53 -22.84
N ARG A 98 20.68 4.49 -23.46
CA ARG A 98 20.73 4.38 -24.92
C ARG A 98 20.02 5.51 -25.63
N PHE A 99 19.07 6.14 -24.97
CA PHE A 99 18.26 7.20 -25.56
C PHE A 99 18.80 8.58 -25.26
N PHE A 100 19.91 8.68 -24.52
CA PHE A 100 20.48 9.96 -24.15
C PHE A 100 21.90 10.10 -24.68
N PRO A 101 22.33 11.33 -24.98
CA PRO A 101 23.71 11.55 -25.40
C PRO A 101 24.67 11.16 -24.30
N PRO A 102 25.92 10.83 -24.68
CA PRO A 102 26.95 10.59 -23.68
C PRO A 102 27.14 11.83 -22.81
N GLY A 103 27.39 11.60 -21.54
CA GLY A 103 27.64 12.70 -20.63
C GLY A 103 26.46 13.09 -19.78
N TYR A 104 25.27 12.57 -20.07
CA TYR A 104 24.12 12.83 -19.20
C TYR A 104 24.32 12.09 -17.88
N THR A 105 24.10 12.82 -16.79
CA THR A 105 24.11 12.18 -15.48
C THR A 105 22.78 11.47 -15.24
N PRO A 106 22.74 10.52 -14.30
CA PRO A 106 21.46 9.90 -13.93
C PRO A 106 20.42 10.91 -13.51
N GLU A 107 20.83 11.97 -12.83
CA GLU A 107 19.90 13.01 -12.40
C GLU A 107 19.29 13.74 -13.60
N GLN A 108 20.14 14.05 -14.59
CA GLN A 108 19.66 14.72 -15.80
C GLN A 108 18.69 13.84 -16.56
N MET A 109 18.99 12.55 -16.64
CA MET A 109 18.09 11.60 -17.31
C MET A 109 16.76 11.53 -16.60
N GLN A 110 16.77 11.47 -15.28
CA GLN A 110 15.55 11.40 -14.50
C GLN A 110 14.70 12.65 -14.68
N ASN A 111 15.33 13.82 -14.66
CA ASN A 111 14.60 15.08 -14.82
C ASN A 111 13.97 15.17 -16.22
N THR A 112 14.68 14.72 -17.23
CA THR A 112 14.15 14.73 -18.58
C THR A 112 12.94 13.79 -18.70
N ILE A 113 13.05 12.59 -18.12
CA ILE A 113 11.96 11.64 -18.14
C ILE A 113 10.72 12.19 -17.44
N PHE A 114 10.93 12.82 -16.29
CA PHE A 114 9.83 13.44 -15.56
C PHE A 114 9.14 14.51 -16.39
N SER A 115 9.91 15.33 -17.07
CA SER A 115 9.34 16.38 -17.91
C SER A 115 8.49 15.79 -19.03
N LEU A 116 8.99 14.74 -19.67
CA LEU A 116 8.26 14.09 -20.75
C LEU A 116 6.98 13.44 -20.25
N LEU A 117 7.05 12.77 -19.10
CA LEU A 117 5.87 12.14 -18.54
C LEU A 117 4.84 13.16 -18.12
N LYS A 118 5.27 14.28 -17.59
CA LYS A 118 4.37 15.35 -17.20
C LYS A 118 3.63 15.90 -18.42
N THR A 119 4.36 16.14 -19.50
CA THR A 119 3.75 16.61 -20.73
C THR A 119 2.78 15.58 -21.28
N TRP A 120 3.18 14.32 -21.27
CA TRP A 120 2.32 13.25 -21.76
C TRP A 120 1.05 13.15 -20.91
N GLY A 121 1.20 13.26 -19.60
CA GLY A 121 0.06 13.20 -18.70
C GLY A 121 -0.94 14.30 -18.96
N HIS A 122 -0.46 15.52 -19.17
CA HIS A 122 -1.35 16.61 -19.50
C HIS A 122 -2.08 16.37 -20.82
N ALA A 123 -1.38 15.83 -21.80
CA ALA A 123 -1.99 15.58 -23.11
C ALA A 123 -3.05 14.48 -23.04
N HIS A 124 -2.92 13.55 -22.12
CA HIS A 124 -3.82 12.40 -22.04
C HIS A 124 -4.78 12.45 -20.86
N GLU A 125 -4.75 13.54 -20.12
CA GLU A 125 -5.51 13.66 -18.91
C GLU A 125 -6.95 13.93 -19.17
N HIS A 126 -7.27 14.38 -20.30
CA HIS A 126 -8.53 14.90 -20.57
C HIS A 126 -9.21 14.30 -21.68
N PRO A 127 -9.56 13.23 -21.67
CA PRO A 127 -10.68 12.91 -22.45
C PRO A 127 -11.86 13.08 -21.64
N GLN A 128 -11.70 13.16 -20.49
CA GLN A 128 -12.81 13.22 -19.70
C GLN A 128 -13.21 14.55 -19.49
N SER A 129 -12.67 15.20 -19.74
CA SER A 129 -13.16 16.43 -19.57
C SER A 129 -13.02 17.11 -20.82
N GLN A 130 -12.36 16.12 -21.00
CA GLN A 130 -12.35 16.43 -21.64
C GLN A 130 -12.57 16.01 -22.35
N GLN A 131 -12.61 15.62 -22.64
CA GLN A 131 -12.73 15.25 -22.95
C GLN A 131 -12.88 15.47 -23.26
N GLU A 132 -12.64 15.75 -23.26
CA GLU A 132 -12.51 16.13 -23.33
C GLU A 132 -12.00 16.45 -23.79
N LEU A 133 -11.28 16.62 -23.91
CA LEU A 133 -10.65 17.04 -24.26
C LEU A 133 -10.30 16.88 -24.94
N GLU A 134 -10.06 16.85 -25.28
CA GLU A 134 -9.68 16.89 -25.70
C GLU A 134 -9.92 16.94 -26.07
N ARG A 135 -9.89 17.20 -26.36
CA ARG A 135 -9.97 17.44 -26.39
C ARG A 135 -10.23 17.69 -26.85
#